data_a28638e98dacaaebda8fc3437e77d265
#
_entry.id   a28638e98dacaaebda8fc3437e77d265
#
_cell.length_a   1.000
_cell.length_b   1.000
_cell.length_c   1.000
_cell.angle_alpha   90.00
_cell.angle_beta   90.00
_cell.angle_gamma   90.00
#
_symmetry.space_group_name_H-M   'P 1'
#
loop_
_entity.id
_entity.type
_entity.pdbx_description
1 polymer ?
#
loop_
_entity_poly.entity_id
_entity_poly.type
_entity_poly.pdbx_seq_one_letter_code
_entity_poly.pdbx_strand_id
1 'polypeptide(L)'
;MRTKTLEQNTAQDFAGLQIDQLSKLRNGNITFEQVKWFNNLTFEQREALMGKQPEMVLFLKLLSGAETLMLDALDGTETLATAKEVFPSGIDGDFKNWGTNKSSIATKEQAVEVHELVKDGTFAQMFGSLGTDLDKWCLTQAQIKNFCKKYPNWLRKDGYVTFFLFKVEDHFFVARVRVRSGGLGVDVGGFGGGVVWGSDVLPRVVVPQQVA
;
A
#
# COMPACT_ATOMS: atom_id res chain seq x y z
N MET A 1 -17.39 -38.65 9.94
CA MET A 1 -17.92 -37.31 9.53
C MET A 1 -17.94 -36.40 10.72
N ARG A 2 -17.05 -35.40 10.79
CA ARG A 2 -17.10 -34.38 11.83
C ARG A 2 -17.97 -33.22 11.32
N THR A 3 -19.14 -33.06 11.87
CA THR A 3 -19.98 -31.88 11.72
C THR A 3 -19.23 -30.72 12.39
N LYS A 4 -18.68 -29.79 11.62
CA LYS A 4 -18.21 -28.51 12.15
C LYS A 4 -19.43 -27.76 12.67
N THR A 5 -19.51 -27.59 13.99
CA THR A 5 -20.48 -26.70 14.63
C THR A 5 -20.16 -25.29 14.15
N LEU A 6 -21.10 -24.63 13.50
CA LEU A 6 -21.03 -23.23 13.13
C LEU A 6 -20.96 -22.40 14.43
N GLU A 7 -19.87 -21.67 14.65
CA GLU A 7 -19.70 -20.80 15.81
C GLU A 7 -20.68 -19.63 15.78
N GLN A 8 -21.03 -19.10 16.95
CA GLN A 8 -22.09 -18.08 17.12
C GLN A 8 -21.88 -16.75 16.37
N ASN A 9 -20.68 -16.48 15.87
CA ASN A 9 -20.37 -15.28 15.06
C ASN A 9 -20.94 -15.35 13.63
N THR A 10 -21.36 -16.53 13.16
CA THR A 10 -21.79 -16.73 11.78
C THR A 10 -23.13 -16.11 11.41
N ALA A 11 -24.01 -15.85 12.36
CA ALA A 11 -25.33 -15.27 12.06
C ALA A 11 -25.24 -13.78 11.69
N GLN A 12 -24.37 -13.02 12.37
CA GLN A 12 -24.13 -11.59 12.06
C GLN A 12 -23.32 -11.46 10.77
N ASP A 13 -22.30 -12.31 10.58
CA ASP A 13 -21.50 -12.35 9.36
C ASP A 13 -22.37 -12.76 8.14
N PHE A 14 -23.28 -13.70 8.34
CA PHE A 14 -24.21 -14.13 7.29
C PHE A 14 -25.19 -13.02 6.90
N ALA A 15 -25.74 -12.31 7.88
CA ALA A 15 -26.62 -11.16 7.64
C ALA A 15 -25.84 -10.01 6.93
N GLY A 16 -24.60 -9.75 7.32
CA GLY A 16 -23.72 -8.79 6.67
C GLY A 16 -23.46 -9.12 5.20
N LEU A 17 -23.17 -10.39 4.90
CA LEU A 17 -22.98 -10.89 3.53
C LEU A 17 -24.24 -10.76 2.68
N GLN A 18 -25.44 -11.03 3.24
CA GLN A 18 -26.70 -10.86 2.52
C GLN A 18 -26.96 -9.38 2.19
N ILE A 19 -26.72 -8.48 3.14
CA ILE A 19 -26.86 -7.03 2.94
C ILE A 19 -25.90 -6.53 1.87
N ASP A 20 -24.63 -6.95 1.90
CA ASP A 20 -23.63 -6.61 0.91
C ASP A 20 -24.02 -7.13 -0.48
N GLN A 21 -24.48 -8.38 -0.58
CA GLN A 21 -24.94 -8.97 -1.85
C GLN A 21 -26.13 -8.21 -2.43
N LEU A 22 -27.11 -7.85 -1.60
CA LEU A 22 -28.26 -7.03 -2.01
C LEU A 22 -27.83 -5.63 -2.46
N SER A 23 -26.88 -5.03 -1.76
CA SER A 23 -26.31 -3.72 -2.12
C SER A 23 -25.61 -3.78 -3.48
N LYS A 24 -24.80 -4.82 -3.73
CA LYS A 24 -24.12 -5.04 -5.01
C LYS A 24 -25.08 -5.27 -6.16
N LEU A 25 -26.19 -6.02 -5.93
CA LEU A 25 -27.27 -6.18 -6.90
C LEU A 25 -27.94 -4.84 -7.22
N ARG A 26 -28.29 -4.06 -6.19
CA ARG A 26 -28.94 -2.76 -6.34
C ARG A 26 -28.09 -1.75 -7.11
N ASN A 27 -26.77 -1.80 -6.89
CA ASN A 27 -25.81 -0.89 -7.53
C ASN A 27 -25.30 -1.41 -8.89
N GLY A 28 -25.78 -2.55 -9.36
CA GLY A 28 -25.40 -3.14 -10.64
C GLY A 28 -24.00 -3.77 -10.67
N ASN A 29 -23.33 -3.90 -9.50
CA ASN A 29 -22.00 -4.50 -9.41
C ASN A 29 -22.02 -6.02 -9.62
N ILE A 30 -23.16 -6.67 -9.35
CA ILE A 30 -23.47 -8.05 -9.73
C ILE A 30 -24.89 -8.09 -10.32
N THR A 31 -25.14 -9.05 -11.20
CA THR A 31 -26.46 -9.25 -11.80
C THR A 31 -27.21 -10.37 -11.10
N PHE A 32 -28.55 -10.36 -11.21
CA PHE A 32 -29.37 -11.44 -10.68
C PHE A 32 -29.02 -12.80 -11.33
N GLU A 33 -28.69 -12.81 -12.61
CA GLU A 33 -28.28 -14.01 -13.33
C GLU A 33 -26.93 -14.57 -12.81
N GLN A 34 -25.98 -13.71 -12.43
CA GLN A 34 -24.72 -14.14 -11.79
C GLN A 34 -24.96 -14.78 -10.42
N VAL A 35 -25.86 -14.20 -9.61
CA VAL A 35 -26.22 -14.80 -8.31
C VAL A 35 -26.94 -16.14 -8.51
N LYS A 36 -27.89 -16.20 -9.43
CA LYS A 36 -28.60 -17.43 -9.78
C LYS A 36 -27.67 -18.50 -10.30
N TRP A 37 -26.75 -18.15 -11.18
CA TRP A 37 -25.72 -19.06 -11.67
C TRP A 37 -24.90 -19.65 -10.54
N PHE A 38 -24.38 -18.82 -9.63
CA PHE A 38 -23.57 -19.28 -8.49
C PHE A 38 -24.37 -20.19 -7.55
N ASN A 39 -25.64 -19.86 -7.29
CA ASN A 39 -26.49 -20.67 -6.41
C ASN A 39 -26.84 -22.04 -7.01
N ASN A 40 -26.84 -22.16 -8.34
CA ASN A 40 -27.11 -23.43 -9.05
C ASN A 40 -25.87 -24.33 -9.17
N LEU A 41 -24.68 -23.86 -8.78
CA LEU A 41 -23.48 -24.71 -8.75
C LEU A 41 -23.59 -25.79 -7.69
N THR A 42 -23.09 -27.00 -7.99
CA THR A 42 -22.93 -28.05 -6.99
C THR A 42 -21.89 -27.67 -5.94
N PHE A 43 -21.86 -28.41 -4.84
CA PHE A 43 -20.83 -28.19 -3.79
C PHE A 43 -19.42 -28.32 -4.38
N GLU A 44 -19.17 -29.37 -5.18
CA GLU A 44 -17.86 -29.62 -5.81
C GLU A 44 -17.47 -28.50 -6.79
N GLN A 45 -18.45 -27.97 -7.54
CA GLN A 45 -18.22 -26.85 -8.44
C GLN A 45 -17.87 -25.56 -7.68
N ARG A 46 -18.53 -25.31 -6.54
CA ARG A 46 -18.21 -24.15 -5.68
C ARG A 46 -16.84 -24.32 -5.03
N GLU A 47 -16.52 -25.50 -4.52
CA GLU A 47 -15.20 -25.81 -3.98
C GLU A 47 -14.10 -25.63 -5.04
N ALA A 48 -14.35 -26.08 -6.28
CA ALA A 48 -13.42 -25.90 -7.39
C ALA A 48 -13.22 -24.43 -7.78
N LEU A 49 -14.26 -23.60 -7.63
CA LEU A 49 -14.15 -22.14 -7.80
C LEU A 49 -13.42 -21.46 -6.64
N MET A 50 -13.70 -21.89 -5.41
CA MET A 50 -13.04 -21.38 -4.21
C MET A 50 -11.61 -21.90 -4.08
N GLY A 51 -11.35 -23.14 -4.46
CA GLY A 51 -10.00 -23.74 -4.53
C GLY A 51 -9.13 -23.14 -5.63
N LYS A 52 -9.75 -22.39 -6.57
CA LYS A 52 -9.07 -21.51 -7.54
C LYS A 52 -9.02 -20.06 -7.09
N GLN A 53 -9.19 -19.77 -5.79
CA GLN A 53 -8.74 -18.46 -5.33
C GLN A 53 -7.28 -18.34 -5.82
N PRO A 54 -6.95 -17.29 -6.61
CA PRO A 54 -5.57 -17.07 -6.95
C PRO A 54 -4.83 -17.08 -5.63
N GLU A 55 -3.81 -17.94 -5.49
CA GLU A 55 -2.91 -17.85 -4.35
C GLU A 55 -2.69 -16.37 -4.13
N MET A 56 -3.05 -15.89 -2.94
CA MET A 56 -2.89 -14.47 -2.65
C MET A 56 -1.41 -14.20 -2.75
N VAL A 57 -1.01 -13.73 -3.93
CA VAL A 57 0.39 -13.54 -4.27
C VAL A 57 0.91 -12.45 -3.36
N LEU A 58 1.56 -12.85 -2.30
CA LEU A 58 2.17 -11.94 -1.36
C LEU A 58 3.38 -11.29 -2.03
N PHE A 59 3.24 -10.03 -2.44
CA PHE A 59 4.37 -9.25 -2.95
C PHE A 59 5.20 -8.67 -1.80
N LEU A 60 4.58 -8.40 -0.67
CA LEU A 60 5.16 -7.68 0.46
C LEU A 60 5.06 -8.50 1.74
N LYS A 61 6.15 -8.52 2.51
CA LYS A 61 6.24 -9.13 3.85
C LYS A 61 6.42 -8.03 4.88
N LEU A 62 5.57 -7.99 5.90
CA LEU A 62 5.71 -7.05 7.01
C LEU A 62 7.04 -7.27 7.75
N LEU A 63 7.85 -6.20 7.88
CA LEU A 63 9.11 -6.21 8.62
C LEU A 63 8.98 -5.58 10.00
N SER A 64 8.22 -4.49 10.14
CA SER A 64 8.10 -3.76 11.42
C SER A 64 7.41 -4.58 12.51
N GLY A 65 6.60 -5.58 12.13
CA GLY A 65 6.01 -6.52 13.09
C GLY A 65 5.24 -5.81 14.20
N ALA A 66 5.65 -6.06 15.46
CA ALA A 66 5.04 -5.44 16.64
C ALA A 66 5.62 -4.06 16.99
N GLU A 67 6.64 -3.58 16.28
CA GLU A 67 7.21 -2.25 16.51
C GLU A 67 6.31 -1.17 15.92
N THR A 68 5.85 -0.26 16.75
CA THR A 68 5.02 0.87 16.31
C THR A 68 5.91 2.04 15.91
N LEU A 69 5.94 2.36 14.61
CA LEU A 69 6.68 3.48 14.05
C LEU A 69 5.71 4.67 13.90
N MET A 70 5.83 5.65 14.80
CA MET A 70 4.93 6.82 14.81
C MET A 70 5.53 8.02 14.10
N LEU A 71 4.84 8.53 13.09
CA LEU A 71 5.09 9.84 12.50
C LEU A 71 4.48 10.93 13.36
N ASP A 72 5.12 12.08 13.39
CA ASP A 72 4.65 13.24 14.14
C ASP A 72 3.44 13.89 13.45
N ALA A 73 2.69 14.68 14.19
CA ALA A 73 1.71 15.60 13.59
C ALA A 73 2.46 16.68 12.78
N LEU A 74 2.05 16.93 11.55
CA LEU A 74 2.71 17.81 10.59
C LEU A 74 1.71 18.80 9.99
N ASP A 75 2.17 20.00 9.66
CA ASP A 75 1.33 21.04 9.04
C ASP A 75 1.10 20.84 7.53
N GLY A 76 1.83 19.91 6.92
CA GLY A 76 1.72 19.56 5.51
C GLY A 76 2.40 20.54 4.53
N THR A 77 3.05 21.59 5.02
CA THR A 77 3.66 22.62 4.15
C THR A 77 4.95 22.17 3.49
N GLU A 78 5.65 21.20 4.10
CA GLU A 78 6.93 20.72 3.62
C GLU A 78 6.79 19.78 2.42
N THR A 79 7.70 19.93 1.45
CA THR A 79 7.75 19.08 0.25
C THR A 79 9.11 18.40 0.13
N LEU A 80 9.17 17.27 -0.58
CA LEU A 80 10.43 16.56 -0.85
C LEU A 80 11.37 17.40 -1.72
N ALA A 81 10.84 18.20 -2.63
CA ALA A 81 11.63 19.05 -3.52
C ALA A 81 12.50 20.10 -2.81
N THR A 82 12.18 20.42 -1.56
CA THR A 82 12.89 21.45 -0.77
C THR A 82 13.67 20.88 0.40
N ALA A 83 13.57 19.58 0.68
CA ALA A 83 14.10 18.91 1.88
C ALA A 83 15.59 18.55 1.78
N LYS A 84 16.45 19.50 1.38
CA LYS A 84 17.92 19.29 1.20
C LYS A 84 18.63 18.82 2.47
N GLU A 85 18.14 19.24 3.64
CA GLU A 85 18.71 18.86 4.94
C GLU A 85 18.48 17.36 5.25
N VAL A 86 17.48 16.72 4.64
CA VAL A 86 17.22 15.28 4.76
C VAL A 86 17.84 14.51 3.60
N PHE A 87 17.89 15.10 2.40
CA PHE A 87 18.37 14.47 1.18
C PHE A 87 19.63 15.14 0.62
N PRO A 88 20.75 15.15 1.35
CA PRO A 88 21.98 15.82 0.93
C PRO A 88 22.61 15.16 -0.31
N SER A 89 22.36 13.88 -0.59
CA SER A 89 22.88 13.18 -1.77
C SER A 89 22.11 13.43 -3.07
N GLY A 90 21.08 14.29 -3.01
CA GLY A 90 20.36 14.76 -4.17
C GLY A 90 18.84 14.58 -4.07
N ILE A 91 18.16 15.50 -4.71
CA ILE A 91 16.72 15.52 -4.91
C ILE A 91 16.47 15.59 -6.41
N ASP A 92 15.65 14.66 -6.93
CA ASP A 92 15.32 14.62 -8.34
C ASP A 92 14.62 15.92 -8.79
N GLY A 93 15.07 16.46 -9.92
CA GLY A 93 14.47 17.64 -10.54
C GLY A 93 13.02 17.41 -10.97
N ASP A 94 12.64 16.17 -11.21
CA ASP A 94 11.31 15.80 -11.68
C ASP A 94 10.21 16.07 -10.62
N PHE A 95 10.55 16.22 -9.36
CA PHE A 95 9.58 16.75 -8.37
C PHE A 95 9.02 18.13 -8.81
N LYS A 96 9.85 18.97 -9.43
CA LYS A 96 9.42 20.27 -9.96
C LYS A 96 8.87 20.16 -11.38
N ASN A 97 9.57 19.41 -12.24
CA ASN A 97 9.22 19.27 -13.64
C ASN A 97 7.82 18.67 -13.84
N TRP A 98 7.43 17.74 -12.98
CA TRP A 98 6.10 17.11 -13.02
C TRP A 98 5.06 17.80 -12.12
N GLY A 99 5.44 18.92 -11.47
CA GLY A 99 4.54 19.67 -10.60
C GLY A 99 4.14 18.92 -9.33
N THR A 100 4.94 17.93 -8.89
CA THR A 100 4.64 17.14 -7.69
C THR A 100 5.09 17.83 -6.40
N ASN A 101 5.77 18.96 -6.47
CA ASN A 101 6.28 19.74 -5.34
C ASN A 101 5.19 20.60 -4.67
N LYS A 102 4.01 20.02 -4.45
CA LYS A 102 2.88 20.71 -3.81
C LYS A 102 2.78 20.33 -2.34
N SER A 103 2.47 21.33 -1.50
CA SER A 103 2.12 21.11 -0.10
C SER A 103 0.82 20.27 -0.01
N SER A 104 0.65 19.62 1.12
CA SER A 104 -0.53 18.83 1.46
C SER A 104 -1.30 19.48 2.63
N ILE A 105 -2.37 18.84 3.04
CA ILE A 105 -3.08 19.18 4.27
C ILE A 105 -2.27 18.78 5.50
N ALA A 106 -2.54 19.43 6.63
CA ALA A 106 -2.00 19.02 7.92
C ALA A 106 -2.41 17.58 8.28
N THR A 107 -1.51 16.83 8.91
CA THR A 107 -1.73 15.46 9.34
C THR A 107 -1.57 15.34 10.85
N LYS A 108 -2.33 14.44 11.46
CA LYS A 108 -2.14 14.02 12.84
C LYS A 108 -0.97 13.03 12.93
N GLU A 109 -0.56 12.71 14.15
CA GLU A 109 0.32 11.56 14.38
C GLU A 109 -0.26 10.31 13.72
N GLN A 110 0.60 9.52 13.08
CA GLN A 110 0.18 8.34 12.33
C GLN A 110 1.18 7.22 12.45
N ALA A 111 0.70 6.04 12.80
CA ALA A 111 1.49 4.82 12.76
C ALA A 111 1.75 4.41 11.31
N VAL A 112 2.95 3.89 11.04
CA VAL A 112 3.35 3.35 9.74
C VAL A 112 3.94 1.96 9.88
N GLU A 113 3.87 1.22 8.79
CA GLU A 113 4.45 -0.11 8.65
C GLU A 113 5.53 -0.10 7.58
N VAL A 114 6.54 -0.94 7.79
CA VAL A 114 7.60 -1.20 6.82
C VAL A 114 7.46 -2.63 6.33
N HIS A 115 7.38 -2.77 5.03
CA HIS A 115 7.32 -4.05 4.34
C HIS A 115 8.57 -4.25 3.48
N GLU A 116 8.87 -5.50 3.15
CA GLU A 116 9.92 -5.91 2.24
C GLU A 116 9.32 -6.59 1.01
N LEU A 117 9.83 -6.25 -0.17
CA LEU A 117 9.44 -6.91 -1.41
C LEU A 117 10.00 -8.34 -1.43
N VAL A 118 9.13 -9.33 -1.50
CA VAL A 118 9.49 -10.77 -1.52
C VAL A 118 9.18 -11.45 -2.84
N LYS A 119 8.57 -10.74 -3.77
CA LYS A 119 8.27 -11.18 -5.14
C LYS A 119 8.40 -10.01 -6.09
N ASP A 120 9.02 -10.23 -7.26
CA ASP A 120 9.15 -9.24 -8.31
C ASP A 120 7.79 -8.66 -8.70
N GLY A 121 7.72 -7.34 -8.80
CA GLY A 121 6.46 -6.69 -9.08
C GLY A 121 6.57 -5.23 -9.47
N THR A 122 5.53 -4.75 -10.14
CA THR A 122 5.33 -3.33 -10.41
C THR A 122 4.79 -2.61 -9.18
N PHE A 123 4.81 -1.29 -9.16
CA PHE A 123 4.18 -0.52 -8.06
C PHE A 123 2.70 -0.89 -7.89
N ALA A 124 1.96 -1.05 -8.99
CA ALA A 124 0.55 -1.44 -8.95
C ALA A 124 0.34 -2.80 -8.26
N GLN A 125 1.23 -3.78 -8.51
CA GLN A 125 1.18 -5.08 -7.86
C GLN A 125 1.56 -5.01 -6.38
N MET A 126 2.63 -4.29 -6.04
CA MET A 126 3.08 -4.11 -4.65
C MET A 126 2.01 -3.44 -3.79
N PHE A 127 1.62 -2.22 -4.13
CA PHE A 127 0.64 -1.46 -3.34
C PHE A 127 -0.77 -2.04 -3.46
N GLY A 128 -1.15 -2.59 -4.63
CA GLY A 128 -2.42 -3.27 -4.84
C GLY A 128 -2.57 -4.54 -4.01
N SER A 129 -1.46 -5.23 -3.65
CA SER A 129 -1.51 -6.39 -2.76
C SER A 129 -1.85 -6.04 -1.31
N LEU A 130 -1.70 -4.78 -0.91
CA LEU A 130 -2.12 -4.27 0.40
C LEU A 130 -3.63 -3.95 0.44
N GLY A 131 -4.21 -3.64 -0.71
CA GLY A 131 -5.64 -3.33 -0.84
C GLY A 131 -5.94 -2.50 -2.09
N THR A 132 -7.20 -2.45 -2.48
CA THR A 132 -7.66 -1.77 -3.71
C THR A 132 -7.76 -0.26 -3.58
N ASP A 133 -7.89 0.26 -2.37
CA ASP A 133 -8.00 1.68 -2.07
C ASP A 133 -6.60 2.28 -1.83
N LEU A 134 -5.98 2.78 -2.90
CA LEU A 134 -4.62 3.30 -2.86
C LEU A 134 -4.48 4.57 -1.99
N ASP A 135 -5.53 5.34 -1.81
CA ASP A 135 -5.49 6.54 -0.96
C ASP A 135 -5.11 6.20 0.49
N LYS A 136 -5.51 5.02 0.98
CA LYS A 136 -5.17 4.53 2.32
C LYS A 136 -3.68 4.23 2.50
N TRP A 137 -2.96 3.99 1.42
CA TRP A 137 -1.54 3.64 1.42
C TRP A 137 -0.63 4.83 1.14
N CYS A 138 -1.22 6.01 0.89
CA CYS A 138 -0.47 7.23 0.64
C CYS A 138 0.03 7.88 1.93
N LEU A 139 1.26 8.36 1.87
CA LEU A 139 1.83 9.31 2.82
C LEU A 139 1.92 10.69 2.17
N THR A 140 1.83 11.75 2.94
CA THR A 140 2.16 13.09 2.45
C THR A 140 3.68 13.26 2.30
N GLN A 141 4.13 14.21 1.49
CA GLN A 141 5.58 14.48 1.34
C GLN A 141 6.23 14.86 2.66
N ALA A 142 5.53 15.62 3.52
CA ALA A 142 5.97 15.94 4.87
C ALA A 142 6.14 14.69 5.74
N GLN A 143 5.23 13.73 5.65
CA GLN A 143 5.33 12.45 6.36
C GLN A 143 6.49 11.59 5.87
N ILE A 144 6.74 11.54 4.56
CA ILE A 144 7.89 10.83 3.98
C ILE A 144 9.19 11.43 4.50
N LYS A 145 9.30 12.76 4.51
CA LYS A 145 10.44 13.50 5.08
C LYS A 145 10.62 13.17 6.57
N ASN A 146 9.55 13.21 7.35
CA ASN A 146 9.56 12.90 8.79
C ASN A 146 10.03 11.47 9.04
N PHE A 147 9.53 10.49 8.26
CA PHE A 147 9.97 9.10 8.34
C PHE A 147 11.48 8.97 8.10
N CYS A 148 11.97 9.53 7.01
CA CYS A 148 13.40 9.45 6.65
C CYS A 148 14.31 10.04 7.72
N LYS A 149 13.85 11.09 8.39
CA LYS A 149 14.57 11.78 9.46
C LYS A 149 14.54 11.00 10.79
N LYS A 150 13.38 10.44 11.13
CA LYS A 150 13.12 9.80 12.42
C LYS A 150 13.55 8.32 12.43
N TYR A 151 13.44 7.65 11.29
CA TYR A 151 13.65 6.20 11.16
C TYR A 151 14.66 5.82 10.06
N PRO A 152 15.88 6.41 10.03
CA PRO A 152 16.86 6.13 8.97
C PRO A 152 17.31 4.67 8.92
N ASN A 153 17.23 3.93 10.05
CA ASN A 153 17.57 2.51 10.12
C ASN A 153 16.52 1.60 9.46
N TRP A 154 15.32 2.10 9.25
CA TRP A 154 14.25 1.39 8.55
C TRP A 154 14.30 1.60 7.03
N LEU A 155 15.17 2.48 6.54
CA LEU A 155 15.43 2.61 5.10
C LEU A 155 16.30 1.45 4.61
N ARG A 156 16.05 1.00 3.36
CA ARG A 156 16.89 -0.02 2.73
C ARG A 156 18.29 0.54 2.48
N LYS A 157 19.32 -0.18 2.95
CA LYS A 157 20.73 0.23 2.85
C LYS A 157 21.37 -0.25 1.55
N ASP A 158 22.68 -0.05 1.41
CA ASP A 158 23.50 -0.55 0.32
C ASP A 158 23.13 -0.03 -1.08
N GLY A 159 22.61 1.19 -1.15
CA GLY A 159 22.21 1.84 -2.42
C GLY A 159 20.86 1.37 -2.98
N TYR A 160 20.23 0.39 -2.32
CA TYR A 160 18.88 -0.06 -2.68
C TYR A 160 17.80 0.89 -2.20
N VAL A 161 16.56 0.64 -2.60
CA VAL A 161 15.49 1.61 -2.54
C VAL A 161 14.46 1.32 -1.47
N THR A 162 13.93 2.39 -0.85
CA THR A 162 12.70 2.37 -0.06
C THR A 162 11.64 3.20 -0.78
N PHE A 163 10.46 2.64 -0.97
CA PHE A 163 9.34 3.23 -1.70
C PHE A 163 8.31 3.82 -0.76
N PHE A 164 7.76 4.96 -1.14
CA PHE A 164 6.66 5.64 -0.45
C PHE A 164 5.65 6.08 -1.49
N LEU A 165 4.41 5.64 -1.38
CA LEU A 165 3.32 6.10 -2.22
C LEU A 165 2.84 7.46 -1.72
N PHE A 166 2.66 8.42 -2.63
CA PHE A 166 2.05 9.70 -2.33
C PHE A 166 1.17 10.17 -3.48
N LYS A 167 0.24 11.07 -3.18
CA LYS A 167 -0.71 11.60 -4.15
C LYS A 167 -0.55 13.10 -4.29
N VAL A 168 -0.64 13.58 -5.53
CA VAL A 168 -0.75 15.00 -5.83
C VAL A 168 -1.95 15.16 -6.76
N GLU A 169 -2.95 15.92 -6.30
CA GLU A 169 -4.25 16.00 -6.96
C GLU A 169 -4.85 14.59 -7.12
N ASP A 170 -5.19 14.16 -8.34
CA ASP A 170 -5.75 12.83 -8.62
C ASP A 170 -4.72 11.82 -9.14
N HIS A 171 -3.43 12.13 -9.03
CA HIS A 171 -2.35 11.29 -9.56
C HIS A 171 -1.49 10.71 -8.45
N PHE A 172 -1.18 9.41 -8.58
CA PHE A 172 -0.30 8.69 -7.67
C PHE A 172 1.14 8.70 -8.18
N PHE A 173 2.07 8.93 -7.26
CA PHE A 173 3.51 8.91 -7.48
C PHE A 173 4.20 8.08 -6.41
N VAL A 174 5.43 7.65 -6.71
CA VAL A 174 6.26 6.92 -5.74
C VAL A 174 7.56 7.69 -5.52
N ALA A 175 7.78 8.12 -4.27
CA ALA A 175 9.09 8.60 -3.84
C ALA A 175 10.00 7.38 -3.60
N ARG A 176 11.20 7.44 -4.18
CA ARG A 176 12.21 6.38 -4.13
C ARG A 176 13.42 6.90 -3.37
N VAL A 177 13.51 6.52 -2.09
CA VAL A 177 14.60 6.96 -1.21
C VAL A 177 15.72 5.93 -1.20
N ARG A 178 16.96 6.41 -1.39
CA ARG A 178 18.18 5.58 -1.34
C ARG A 178 19.17 6.12 -0.32
N VAL A 179 19.76 5.18 0.43
CA VAL A 179 20.89 5.46 1.30
C VAL A 179 22.18 5.38 0.48
N ARG A 180 22.89 6.50 0.35
CA ARG A 180 24.15 6.61 -0.41
C ARG A 180 25.29 7.00 0.54
N SER A 181 26.54 6.95 0.08
CA SER A 181 27.70 7.34 0.88
C SER A 181 27.67 8.81 1.36
N GLY A 182 27.05 9.70 0.58
CA GLY A 182 26.85 11.12 0.93
C GLY A 182 25.58 11.42 1.71
N GLY A 183 24.81 10.41 2.15
CA GLY A 183 23.53 10.58 2.84
C GLY A 183 22.35 10.10 1.99
N LEU A 184 21.15 10.58 2.30
CA LEU A 184 19.95 10.18 1.58
C LEU A 184 19.81 10.94 0.25
N GLY A 185 19.35 10.23 -0.78
CA GLY A 185 18.85 10.81 -2.01
C GLY A 185 17.41 10.40 -2.26
N VAL A 186 16.64 11.23 -2.96
CA VAL A 186 15.25 10.94 -3.29
C VAL A 186 14.95 11.24 -4.75
N ASP A 187 14.36 10.24 -5.42
CA ASP A 187 13.83 10.36 -6.78
C ASP A 187 12.31 10.24 -6.76
N VAL A 188 11.64 10.67 -7.85
CA VAL A 188 10.21 10.44 -8.05
C VAL A 188 9.96 9.55 -9.25
N GLY A 189 8.92 8.72 -9.18
CA GLY A 189 8.46 7.90 -10.29
C GLY A 189 6.93 7.94 -10.38
N GLY A 190 6.40 7.86 -11.60
CA GLY A 190 4.98 7.70 -11.82
C GLY A 190 4.52 6.31 -11.38
N PHE A 191 3.36 6.23 -10.72
CA PHE A 191 2.80 4.96 -10.22
C PHE A 191 2.46 3.99 -11.35
N GLY A 192 1.93 4.48 -12.46
CA GLY A 192 1.51 3.68 -13.62
C GLY A 192 2.64 3.15 -14.50
N GLY A 193 3.91 3.41 -14.14
CA GLY A 193 5.06 2.89 -14.88
C GLY A 193 5.13 1.36 -14.78
N GLY A 194 5.25 0.67 -15.94
CA GLY A 194 5.34 -0.78 -16.02
C GLY A 194 6.68 -1.38 -15.55
N VAL A 195 7.51 -0.62 -14.85
CA VAL A 195 8.80 -1.10 -14.32
C VAL A 195 8.58 -2.18 -13.28
N VAL A 196 9.17 -3.35 -13.50
CA VAL A 196 9.19 -4.45 -12.53
C VAL A 196 10.43 -4.29 -11.66
N TRP A 197 10.21 -4.30 -10.34
CA TRP A 197 11.26 -4.23 -9.33
C TRP A 197 11.60 -5.64 -8.86
N GLY A 198 12.89 -5.95 -8.81
CA GLY A 198 13.38 -7.25 -8.36
C GLY A 198 13.30 -7.39 -6.84
N SER A 199 12.88 -8.55 -6.38
CA SER A 199 12.86 -8.92 -4.96
C SER A 199 14.21 -9.38 -4.44
N ASP A 200 15.15 -9.71 -5.32
CA ASP A 200 16.50 -10.15 -4.99
C ASP A 200 17.31 -9.12 -4.18
N VAL A 201 17.02 -7.83 -4.37
CA VAL A 201 17.66 -6.73 -3.64
C VAL A 201 16.83 -6.23 -2.45
N LEU A 202 15.71 -6.91 -2.16
CA LEU A 202 14.85 -6.69 -1.01
C LEU A 202 14.47 -5.20 -0.81
N PRO A 203 13.85 -4.55 -1.79
CA PRO A 203 13.35 -3.19 -1.64
C PRO A 203 12.35 -3.10 -0.50
N ARG A 204 12.27 -1.96 0.15
CA ARG A 204 11.28 -1.71 1.21
C ARG A 204 10.14 -0.83 0.74
N VAL A 205 9.00 -1.00 1.36
CA VAL A 205 7.80 -0.20 1.14
C VAL A 205 7.33 0.30 2.50
N VAL A 206 7.04 1.59 2.61
CA VAL A 206 6.52 2.19 3.84
C VAL A 206 5.13 2.73 3.56
N VAL A 207 4.18 2.35 4.39
CA VAL A 207 2.76 2.72 4.25
C VAL A 207 2.14 3.08 5.60
N PRO A 208 1.04 3.84 5.62
CA PRO A 208 0.23 4.02 6.83
C PRO A 208 -0.23 2.67 7.39
N GLN A 209 -0.12 2.49 8.71
CA GLN A 209 -0.72 1.37 9.39
C GLN A 209 -2.25 1.54 9.39
N GLN A 210 -2.95 0.50 8.95
CA GLN A 210 -4.41 0.49 9.00
C GLN A 210 -4.87 -0.04 10.36
N VAL A 211 -5.75 0.71 11.02
CA VAL A 211 -6.42 0.24 12.24
C VAL A 211 -7.51 -0.73 11.82
N ALA A 212 -7.44 -1.96 12.33
CA ALA A 212 -8.45 -2.99 12.10
C ALA A 212 -9.78 -2.63 12.77
#